data_617d4ac987b126585b57a718f6163a3d
#
_entry.id   617d4ac987b126585b57a718f6163a3d
#
_cell.length_a   1.000
_cell.length_b   1.000
_cell.length_c   1.000
_cell.angle_alpha   90.00
_cell.angle_beta   90.00
_cell.angle_gamma   90.00
#
_symmetry.space_group_name_H-M   'P 1'
#
loop_
_entity.id
_entity.type
_entity.pdbx_description
1 polymer ?
#
loop_
_entity_poly.entity_id
_entity_poly.type
_entity_poly.pdbx_seq_one_letter_code
_entity_poly.pdbx_strand_id
1 'polypeptide(L)'
;VFLDRGFGDEENTRSGNILQAAKRRNHTVRDVSFGSFVDCGMKSGLVGIRSGIGEVASLIAECDEFIGYDSACQHIAAALGVTAFTIFAGSNNPKFIRRWNACGPEKSEIIHVDTLTHPSPFDTEDIIARVIDART
;
A
#
# COMPACT_ATOMS: atom_id res chain seq x y z
N VAL A 1 -6.34 1.95 -9.45
CA VAL A 1 -5.41 1.72 -8.33
C VAL A 1 -4.67 3.00 -8.05
N PHE A 2 -4.63 3.43 -6.78
CA PHE A 2 -3.82 4.54 -6.32
C PHE A 2 -2.51 4.00 -5.73
N LEU A 3 -1.41 4.66 -6.05
CA LEU A 3 -0.07 4.39 -5.54
C LEU A 3 0.44 5.63 -4.82
N ASP A 4 0.59 5.55 -3.49
CA ASP A 4 1.26 6.61 -2.74
C ASP A 4 2.76 6.62 -3.13
N ARG A 5 3.25 7.78 -3.52
CA ARG A 5 4.63 7.95 -3.94
C ARG A 5 5.59 8.27 -2.80
N GLY A 6 5.04 8.52 -1.61
CA GLY A 6 5.82 8.93 -0.45
C GLY A 6 6.53 10.28 -0.63
N PHE A 7 7.38 10.63 0.34
CA PHE A 7 8.10 11.90 0.36
C PHE A 7 9.63 11.73 0.28
N GLY A 8 10.14 10.53 0.54
CA GLY A 8 11.57 10.24 0.47
C GLY A 8 12.06 9.99 -0.97
N ASP A 9 13.34 10.23 -1.22
CA ASP A 9 13.95 10.02 -2.54
C ASP A 9 13.90 8.55 -2.96
N GLU A 10 14.10 7.63 -2.01
CA GLU A 10 14.02 6.20 -2.26
C GLU A 10 12.60 5.76 -2.61
N GLU A 11 11.60 6.20 -1.84
CA GLU A 11 10.19 5.91 -2.10
C GLU A 11 9.75 6.47 -3.44
N ASN A 12 10.16 7.69 -3.75
CA ASN A 12 9.88 8.33 -5.04
C ASN A 12 10.50 7.56 -6.21
N THR A 13 11.72 7.07 -6.05
CA THR A 13 12.40 6.28 -7.08
C THR A 13 11.71 4.94 -7.28
N ARG A 14 11.40 4.21 -6.21
CA ARG A 14 10.73 2.91 -6.28
C ARG A 14 9.33 3.02 -6.89
N SER A 15 8.53 3.98 -6.42
CA SER A 15 7.20 4.21 -6.97
C SER A 15 7.23 4.65 -8.44
N GLY A 16 8.21 5.47 -8.82
CA GLY A 16 8.45 5.84 -10.22
C GLY A 16 8.73 4.62 -11.11
N ASN A 17 9.53 3.68 -10.62
CA ASN A 17 9.79 2.42 -11.34
C ASN A 17 8.53 1.58 -11.53
N ILE A 18 7.65 1.53 -10.53
CA ILE A 18 6.35 0.85 -10.63
C ILE A 18 5.48 1.49 -11.71
N LEU A 19 5.36 2.83 -11.71
CA LEU A 19 4.59 3.55 -12.73
C LEU A 19 5.14 3.28 -14.14
N GLN A 20 6.46 3.28 -14.29
CA GLN A 20 7.08 2.98 -15.60
C GLN A 20 6.87 1.51 -16.02
N ALA A 21 6.95 0.57 -15.09
CA ALA A 21 6.68 -0.84 -15.37
C ALA A 21 5.23 -1.05 -15.83
N ALA A 22 4.27 -0.37 -15.19
CA ALA A 22 2.87 -0.38 -15.61
C ALA A 22 2.66 0.18 -17.03
N LYS A 23 3.32 1.31 -17.35
CA LYS A 23 3.30 1.86 -18.72
C LYS A 23 3.83 0.86 -19.74
N ARG A 24 4.95 0.19 -19.45
CA ARG A 24 5.53 -0.82 -20.36
C ARG A 24 4.59 -2.02 -20.61
N ARG A 25 3.69 -2.28 -19.66
CA ARG A 25 2.64 -3.32 -19.78
C ARG A 25 1.32 -2.80 -20.37
N ASN A 26 1.35 -1.61 -20.99
CA ASN A 26 0.20 -0.94 -21.60
C ASN A 26 -0.94 -0.58 -20.62
N HIS A 27 -0.66 -0.43 -19.33
CA HIS A 27 -1.63 0.13 -18.42
C HIS A 27 -1.69 1.66 -18.57
N THR A 28 -2.87 2.22 -18.42
CA THR A 28 -3.04 3.67 -18.32
C THR A 28 -2.42 4.14 -17.01
N VAL A 29 -1.52 5.10 -17.08
CA VAL A 29 -0.80 5.61 -15.91
C VAL A 29 -0.88 7.13 -15.89
N ARG A 30 -1.24 7.69 -14.72
CA ARG A 30 -1.11 9.11 -14.41
C ARG A 30 -0.19 9.29 -13.21
N ASP A 31 0.45 10.45 -13.13
CA ASP A 31 1.27 10.88 -11.99
C ASP A 31 0.81 12.28 -11.60
N VAL A 32 0.28 12.41 -10.37
CA VAL A 32 -0.35 13.63 -9.87
C VAL A 32 0.43 14.12 -8.66
N SER A 33 0.90 15.36 -8.73
CA SER A 33 1.59 16.04 -7.63
C SER A 33 0.64 16.89 -6.81
N PHE A 34 1.05 17.28 -5.62
CA PHE A 34 0.36 18.15 -4.67
C PHE A 34 -0.47 19.28 -5.31
N GLY A 35 -1.68 19.49 -4.81
CA GLY A 35 -2.52 20.66 -5.11
C GLY A 35 -3.31 20.60 -6.41
N SER A 36 -3.13 19.57 -7.21
CA SER A 36 -3.96 19.30 -8.38
C SER A 36 -4.78 18.03 -8.17
N PHE A 37 -5.79 18.11 -7.31
CA PHE A 37 -6.86 17.11 -7.30
C PHE A 37 -7.62 17.27 -8.62
N VAL A 38 -7.15 16.61 -9.62
CA VAL A 38 -7.85 16.48 -10.88
C VAL A 38 -8.74 15.27 -10.73
N ASP A 39 -10.06 15.47 -10.88
CA ASP A 39 -10.95 14.37 -11.23
C ASP A 39 -10.24 13.59 -12.34
N CYS A 40 -9.68 12.46 -11.97
CA CYS A 40 -8.84 11.72 -12.91
C CYS A 40 -9.66 11.07 -14.02
N GLY A 41 -10.99 11.09 -13.96
CA GLY A 41 -11.87 10.56 -15.00
C GLY A 41 -11.51 9.14 -15.50
N MET A 42 -10.56 8.50 -14.81
CA MET A 42 -10.02 7.20 -15.19
C MET A 42 -10.92 6.09 -14.65
N LYS A 43 -11.50 5.32 -15.55
CA LYS A 43 -12.26 4.12 -15.18
C LYS A 43 -11.35 2.93 -14.80
N SER A 44 -10.10 2.95 -15.20
CA SER A 44 -9.12 1.90 -14.90
C SER A 44 -7.68 2.43 -15.05
N GLY A 45 -6.73 1.79 -14.38
CA GLY A 45 -5.32 2.13 -14.49
C GLY A 45 -4.64 2.38 -13.13
N LEU A 46 -3.46 2.96 -13.17
CA LEU A 46 -2.62 3.26 -12.02
C LEU A 46 -2.39 4.78 -11.92
N VAL A 47 -2.69 5.33 -10.75
CA VAL A 47 -2.46 6.74 -10.46
C VAL A 47 -1.42 6.85 -9.35
N GLY A 48 -0.26 7.39 -9.66
CA GLY A 48 0.74 7.80 -8.68
C GLY A 48 0.31 9.12 -8.04
N ILE A 49 0.32 9.17 -6.71
CA ILE A 49 -0.12 10.34 -5.95
C ILE A 49 0.95 10.74 -4.96
N ARG A 50 1.25 12.03 -4.92
CA ARG A 50 2.03 12.65 -3.86
C ARG A 50 1.17 13.71 -3.19
N SER A 51 0.71 13.44 -1.98
CA SER A 51 -0.23 14.32 -1.27
C SER A 51 -0.05 14.23 0.24
N GLY A 52 -0.67 15.15 0.97
CA GLY A 52 -0.66 15.13 2.42
C GLY A 52 -1.53 14.02 3.01
N ILE A 53 -1.33 13.72 4.28
CA ILE A 53 -2.02 12.61 4.96
C ILE A 53 -3.55 12.75 4.94
N GLY A 54 -4.09 13.97 4.96
CA GLY A 54 -5.53 14.20 4.88
C GLY A 54 -6.12 13.82 3.52
N GLU A 55 -5.39 14.11 2.44
CA GLU A 55 -5.80 13.74 1.08
C GLU A 55 -5.66 12.23 0.87
N VAL A 56 -4.59 11.61 1.41
CA VAL A 56 -4.42 10.15 1.40
C VAL A 56 -5.56 9.48 2.17
N ALA A 57 -5.95 10.01 3.32
CA ALA A 57 -7.10 9.49 4.08
C ALA A 57 -8.42 9.57 3.28
N SER A 58 -8.65 10.68 2.58
CA SER A 58 -9.82 10.83 1.72
C SER A 58 -9.83 9.83 0.56
N LEU A 59 -8.66 9.57 -0.03
CA LEU A 59 -8.53 8.55 -1.07
C LEU A 59 -8.78 7.15 -0.54
N ILE A 60 -8.24 6.81 0.63
CA ILE A 60 -8.46 5.51 1.28
C ILE A 60 -9.95 5.30 1.53
N ALA A 61 -10.69 6.34 1.98
CA ALA A 61 -12.12 6.25 2.24
C ALA A 61 -12.96 5.84 1.01
N GLU A 62 -12.48 6.13 -0.18
CA GLU A 62 -13.13 5.81 -1.46
C GLU A 62 -12.61 4.49 -2.08
N CYS A 63 -11.74 3.77 -1.38
CA CYS A 63 -11.19 2.51 -1.87
C CYS A 63 -11.93 1.29 -1.30
N ASP A 64 -11.99 0.22 -2.07
CA ASP A 64 -12.52 -1.07 -1.63
C ASP A 64 -11.55 -1.79 -0.67
N GLU A 65 -10.24 -1.58 -0.86
CA GLU A 65 -9.19 -2.22 -0.07
C GLU A 65 -7.93 -1.35 -0.01
N PHE A 66 -7.18 -1.53 1.06
CA PHE A 66 -5.86 -0.97 1.30
C PHE A 66 -4.82 -2.09 1.36
N ILE A 67 -3.74 -1.96 0.61
CA ILE A 67 -2.58 -2.85 0.69
C ILE A 67 -1.36 -1.99 0.98
N GLY A 68 -0.66 -2.25 2.05
CA GLY A 68 0.49 -1.45 2.44
C GLY A 68 1.36 -2.08 3.50
N TYR A 69 2.35 -1.30 3.95
CA TYR A 69 3.22 -1.66 5.04
C TYR A 69 2.66 -1.18 6.39
N ASP A 70 3.30 -1.62 7.48
CA ASP A 70 3.08 -1.12 8.84
C ASP A 70 3.36 0.39 8.90
N SER A 71 2.29 1.16 8.77
CA SER A 71 2.35 2.64 8.70
C SER A 71 1.04 3.25 9.20
N ALA A 72 0.97 4.57 9.31
CA ALA A 72 -0.26 5.27 9.69
C ALA A 72 -1.44 4.95 8.77
N CYS A 73 -1.20 4.68 7.49
CA CYS A 73 -2.26 4.44 6.51
C CYS A 73 -3.07 3.17 6.79
N GLN A 74 -2.47 2.11 7.36
CA GLN A 74 -3.23 0.92 7.77
C GLN A 74 -4.26 1.24 8.85
N HIS A 75 -3.90 2.09 9.82
CA HIS A 75 -4.79 2.49 10.88
C HIS A 75 -5.91 3.41 10.37
N ILE A 76 -5.60 4.26 9.41
CA ILE A 76 -6.58 5.11 8.72
C ILE A 76 -7.58 4.22 7.96
N ALA A 77 -7.10 3.25 7.19
CA ALA A 77 -7.94 2.31 6.45
C ALA A 77 -8.89 1.56 7.39
N ALA A 78 -8.36 0.99 8.47
CA ALA A 78 -9.17 0.28 9.45
C ALA A 78 -10.21 1.20 10.14
N ALA A 79 -9.83 2.42 10.51
CA ALA A 79 -10.73 3.39 11.14
C ALA A 79 -11.86 3.85 10.19
N LEU A 80 -11.60 3.89 8.89
CA LEU A 80 -12.57 4.24 7.85
C LEU A 80 -13.43 3.05 7.40
N GLY A 81 -13.21 1.85 7.93
CA GLY A 81 -13.95 0.65 7.53
C GLY A 81 -13.52 0.12 6.15
N VAL A 82 -12.27 0.30 5.79
CA VAL A 82 -11.70 -0.23 4.55
C VAL A 82 -10.91 -1.50 4.89
N THR A 83 -11.17 -2.57 4.15
CA THR A 83 -10.41 -3.83 4.29
C THR A 83 -8.92 -3.57 4.10
N ALA A 84 -8.09 -4.01 5.07
CA ALA A 84 -6.67 -3.73 5.06
C ALA A 84 -5.83 -5.01 5.02
N PHE A 85 -4.83 -5.03 4.16
CA PHE A 85 -3.80 -6.06 4.08
C PHE A 85 -2.45 -5.42 4.39
N THR A 86 -1.90 -5.75 5.56
CA THR A 86 -0.70 -5.08 6.06
C THR A 86 0.50 -6.02 6.04
N ILE A 87 1.53 -5.61 5.32
CA ILE A 87 2.82 -6.31 5.26
C ILE A 87 3.67 -5.85 6.44
N PHE A 88 3.86 -6.73 7.41
CA PHE A 88 4.77 -6.51 8.53
C PHE A 88 6.13 -7.10 8.22
N ALA A 89 7.12 -6.23 8.11
CA ALA A 89 8.52 -6.56 7.91
C ALA A 89 9.37 -5.89 9.00
N GLY A 90 10.53 -6.48 9.34
CA GLY A 90 11.44 -5.87 10.32
C GLY A 90 11.19 -6.27 11.78
N SER A 91 10.19 -7.08 12.09
CA SER A 91 9.99 -7.67 13.42
C SER A 91 9.44 -9.08 13.33
N ASN A 92 10.05 -10.00 14.07
CA ASN A 92 9.56 -11.38 14.23
C ASN A 92 8.88 -11.59 15.59
N ASN A 93 8.60 -10.51 16.32
CA ASN A 93 7.92 -10.60 17.61
C ASN A 93 6.38 -10.61 17.43
N PRO A 94 5.69 -11.75 17.65
CA PRO A 94 4.24 -11.83 17.46
C PRO A 94 3.45 -10.87 18.34
N LYS A 95 3.97 -10.54 19.53
CA LYS A 95 3.32 -9.58 20.45
C LYS A 95 3.39 -8.16 19.89
N PHE A 96 4.51 -7.80 19.26
CA PHE A 96 4.67 -6.51 18.60
C PHE A 96 3.70 -6.41 17.41
N ILE A 97 3.71 -7.40 16.52
CA ILE A 97 2.85 -7.43 15.33
C ILE A 97 1.37 -7.32 15.71
N ARG A 98 0.91 -8.10 16.71
CA ARG A 98 -0.48 -8.02 17.19
C ARG A 98 -0.85 -6.67 17.77
N ARG A 99 0.08 -6.04 18.48
CA ARG A 99 -0.16 -4.73 19.12
C ARG A 99 -0.28 -3.61 18.09
N TRP A 100 0.46 -3.71 16.99
CA TRP A 100 0.50 -2.70 15.95
C TRP A 100 -0.39 -3.01 14.75
N ASN A 101 -1.03 -4.17 14.73
CA ASN A 101 -2.05 -4.42 13.72
C ASN A 101 -3.20 -3.44 13.87
N ALA A 102 -3.64 -2.90 12.75
CA ALA A 102 -4.81 -2.04 12.72
C ALA A 102 -6.07 -2.83 13.12
N CYS A 103 -7.00 -2.15 13.77
CA CYS A 103 -8.28 -2.72 14.19
C CYS A 103 -9.40 -1.77 13.76
N GLY A 104 -10.41 -2.31 13.10
CA GLY A 104 -11.57 -1.59 12.59
C GLY A 104 -12.76 -2.50 12.40
N PRO A 105 -13.88 -2.00 11.86
CA PRO A 105 -15.08 -2.79 11.60
C PRO A 105 -14.89 -3.85 10.52
N GLU A 106 -13.98 -3.60 9.57
CA GLU A 106 -13.69 -4.50 8.47
C GLU A 106 -12.42 -5.32 8.73
N LYS A 107 -12.16 -6.32 7.86
CA LYS A 107 -11.03 -7.23 7.95
C LYS A 107 -9.70 -6.46 7.94
N SER A 108 -8.84 -6.76 8.90
CA SER A 108 -7.44 -6.33 8.94
C SER A 108 -6.55 -7.56 8.98
N GLU A 109 -5.94 -7.90 7.85
CA GLU A 109 -5.12 -9.09 7.65
C GLU A 109 -3.63 -8.75 7.72
N ILE A 110 -2.85 -9.63 8.36
CA ILE A 110 -1.41 -9.48 8.52
C ILE A 110 -0.68 -10.43 7.57
N ILE A 111 0.21 -9.89 6.74
CA ILE A 111 1.18 -10.64 5.96
C ILE A 111 2.57 -10.43 6.59
N HIS A 112 2.96 -11.34 7.47
CA HIS A 112 4.26 -11.26 8.14
C HIS A 112 5.38 -11.72 7.21
N VAL A 113 6.42 -10.89 7.08
CA VAL A 113 7.65 -11.17 6.33
C VAL A 113 8.81 -11.23 7.31
N ASP A 114 9.44 -12.41 7.41
CA ASP A 114 10.64 -12.58 8.24
C ASP A 114 11.85 -11.94 7.55
N THR A 115 12.26 -10.78 8.05
CA THR A 115 13.41 -10.04 7.54
C THR A 115 14.67 -10.22 8.39
N LEU A 116 14.58 -10.95 9.50
CA LEU A 116 15.65 -11.03 10.50
C LEU A 116 16.40 -12.36 10.50
N THR A 117 15.69 -13.48 10.26
CA THR A 117 16.30 -14.82 10.30
C THR A 117 16.79 -15.28 8.93
N HIS A 118 16.30 -14.71 7.86
CA HIS A 118 16.73 -15.03 6.49
C HIS A 118 17.29 -13.78 5.81
N PRO A 119 18.61 -13.58 5.82
CA PRO A 119 19.27 -12.44 5.17
C PRO A 119 19.29 -12.55 3.63
N SER A 120 18.61 -13.53 3.05
CA SER A 120 18.44 -13.67 1.61
C SER A 120 17.54 -12.55 1.06
N PRO A 121 17.70 -12.11 -0.19
CA PRO A 121 16.77 -11.16 -0.80
C PRO A 121 15.35 -11.68 -0.66
N PHE A 122 14.41 -10.78 -0.30
CA PHE A 122 13.00 -11.13 -0.12
C PHE A 122 12.47 -11.82 -1.36
N ASP A 123 11.81 -12.95 -1.16
CA ASP A 123 11.03 -13.57 -2.23
C ASP A 123 9.77 -12.72 -2.46
N THR A 124 9.88 -11.80 -3.40
CA THR A 124 8.79 -10.90 -3.76
C THR A 124 7.60 -11.67 -4.31
N GLU A 125 7.82 -12.76 -5.03
CA GLU A 125 6.77 -13.60 -5.59
C GLU A 125 5.98 -14.31 -4.49
N ASP A 126 6.65 -14.82 -3.45
CA ASP A 126 5.99 -15.38 -2.27
C ASP A 126 5.11 -14.34 -1.57
N ILE A 127 5.63 -13.13 -1.36
CA ILE A 127 4.86 -12.04 -0.73
C ILE A 127 3.62 -11.68 -1.55
N ILE A 128 3.78 -11.56 -2.87
CA ILE A 128 2.67 -11.28 -3.78
C ILE A 128 1.63 -12.40 -3.72
N ALA A 129 2.05 -13.67 -3.78
CA ALA A 129 1.15 -14.81 -3.67
C ALA A 129 0.34 -14.78 -2.36
N ARG A 130 0.99 -14.53 -1.24
CA ARG A 130 0.34 -14.44 0.07
C ARG A 130 -0.63 -13.28 0.19
N VAL A 131 -0.34 -12.13 -0.44
CA VAL A 131 -1.29 -11.01 -0.53
C VAL A 131 -2.51 -11.41 -1.35
N ILE A 132 -2.32 -12.10 -2.46
CA ILE A 132 -3.41 -12.56 -3.33
C ILE A 132 -4.28 -13.58 -2.58
N ASP A 133 -3.66 -14.55 -1.92
CA ASP A 133 -4.37 -15.60 -1.15
C ASP A 133 -5.18 -14.98 0.01
N ALA A 134 -4.65 -13.97 0.68
CA ALA A 134 -5.34 -13.30 1.77
C ALA A 134 -6.59 -12.52 1.30
N ARG A 135 -6.67 -12.15 0.02
CA ARG A 135 -7.80 -11.44 -0.60
C ARG A 135 -8.93 -12.37 -1.04
N THR A 136 -8.67 -13.65 -1.15
CA THR A 136 -9.66 -14.66 -1.54
C THR A 136 -10.34 -15.29 -0.33
#